data_79535abbf49826456c134dd3b07fbbb7
#
_entry.id   79535abbf49826456c134dd3b07fbbb7
#
_cell.length_a   1.000
_cell.length_b   1.000
_cell.length_c   1.000
_cell.angle_alpha   90.00
_cell.angle_beta   90.00
_cell.angle_gamma   90.00
#
_symmetry.space_group_name_H-M   'P 1'
#
loop_
_entity.id
_entity.type
_entity.pdbx_description
1 polymer ?
#
loop_
_entity_poly.entity_id
_entity_poly.type
_entity_poly.pdbx_seq_one_letter_code
_entity_poly.pdbx_strand_id
1 'polypeptide(L)'
;RLSLVGSEMCIRDSDMLEPWEHLETVRDLLIPGGVFMTYVATVPQLMKVMEGIRELKCFTEPKAWESLVREWKVEGLATRPEHRMNAHTAFLIWTRRLADGVTPPRPQRRARK
;
A
#
# COMPACT_ATOMS: atom_id res chain seq x y z
N ARG A 1 -4.50 13.65 2.29
CA ARG A 1 -4.18 14.17 3.62
C ARG A 1 -3.04 13.38 4.24
N LEU A 2 -1.98 14.06 4.61
CA LEU A 2 -0.90 13.48 5.37
C LEU A 2 -1.27 13.54 6.85
N SER A 3 -1.25 12.40 7.52
CA SER A 3 -1.40 12.39 8.97
C SER A 3 -0.30 11.52 9.58
N LEU A 4 0.36 12.08 10.60
CA LEU A 4 1.39 11.40 11.36
C LEU A 4 0.84 11.08 12.74
N VAL A 5 0.87 9.80 13.12
CA VAL A 5 0.47 9.34 14.44
C VAL A 5 1.64 8.57 15.04
N GLY A 6 2.43 9.23 15.89
CA GLY A 6 3.61 8.64 16.51
C GLY A 6 4.61 8.15 15.48
N SER A 7 4.77 6.84 15.35
CA SER A 7 5.68 6.19 14.41
C SER A 7 5.04 5.84 13.06
N GLU A 8 3.80 6.30 12.84
CA GLU A 8 3.05 5.96 11.63
C GLU A 8 2.76 7.18 10.79
N MET A 9 2.76 7.02 9.48
CA MET A 9 2.27 8.01 8.54
C MET A 9 1.31 7.35 7.56
N CYS A 10 0.14 7.98 7.39
CA CYS A 10 -0.88 7.51 6.47
C CYS A 10 -1.25 8.61 5.48
N ILE A 11 -1.20 8.29 4.19
CA ILE A 11 -1.71 9.16 3.13
C ILE A 11 -3.06 8.61 2.71
N ARG A 12 -4.11 9.36 3.02
CA ARG A 12 -5.48 8.93 2.77
C ARG A 12 -6.08 9.47 1.49
N ASP A 13 -5.59 10.58 1.02
CA ASP A 13 -6.31 11.31 -0.02
C ASP A 13 -5.49 11.36 -1.29
N SER A 14 -5.82 10.45 -2.21
CA SER A 14 -5.15 10.35 -3.50
C SER A 14 -5.57 11.46 -4.49
N ASP A 15 -6.65 12.18 -4.21
CA ASP A 15 -7.17 13.20 -5.13
C ASP A 15 -6.33 14.46 -5.15
N MET A 16 -5.70 14.80 -4.02
CA MET A 16 -4.95 16.04 -3.84
C MET A 16 -3.44 15.82 -3.88
N LEU A 17 -2.98 14.61 -3.53
CA LEU A 17 -1.56 14.31 -3.38
C LEU A 17 -1.27 12.98 -4.06
N GLU A 18 -0.43 13.02 -5.08
CA GLU A 18 0.08 11.80 -5.67
C GLU A 18 1.12 11.21 -4.71
N PRO A 19 0.86 10.05 -4.09
CA PRO A 19 1.72 9.53 -3.02
C PRO A 19 3.19 9.39 -3.41
N TRP A 20 3.44 9.05 -4.67
CA TRP A 20 4.81 8.88 -5.17
C TRP A 20 5.62 10.17 -5.22
N GLU A 21 4.97 11.34 -5.21
CA GLU A 21 5.65 12.64 -5.19
C GLU A 21 6.10 13.05 -3.79
N HIS A 22 5.56 12.41 -2.76
CA HIS A 22 5.79 12.77 -1.36
C HIS A 22 6.63 11.76 -0.58
N LEU A 23 7.19 10.77 -1.25
CA LEU A 23 7.93 9.70 -0.58
C LEU A 23 9.19 10.20 0.14
N GLU A 24 9.87 11.19 -0.41
CA GLU A 24 11.03 11.78 0.26
C GLU A 24 10.62 12.53 1.54
N THR A 25 9.51 13.25 1.49
CA THR A 25 8.96 13.92 2.66
C THR A 25 8.56 12.89 3.74
N VAL A 26 7.95 11.79 3.33
CA VAL A 26 7.59 10.69 4.22
C VAL A 26 8.84 10.13 4.90
N ARG A 27 9.89 9.89 4.14
CA ARG A 27 11.17 9.43 4.69
C ARG A 27 11.68 10.37 5.77
N ASP A 28 11.65 11.67 5.50
CA ASP A 28 12.20 12.67 6.41
C ASP A 28 11.38 12.85 7.70
N LEU A 29 10.09 12.57 7.62
CA LEU A 29 9.18 12.71 8.77
C LEU A 29 9.06 11.44 9.61
N LEU A 30 9.34 10.27 9.07
CA LEU A 30 9.25 9.02 9.80
C LEU A 30 10.52 8.73 10.60
N ILE A 31 10.35 8.24 11.80
CA ILE A 31 11.45 7.65 12.57
C ILE A 31 11.86 6.30 11.96
N PRO A 32 13.10 5.84 12.19
CA PRO A 32 13.48 4.48 11.80
C PRO A 32 12.52 3.44 12.40
N GLY A 33 12.08 2.49 11.57
CA GLY A 33 11.06 1.52 11.96
C GLY A 33 9.62 2.01 11.82
N GLY A 34 9.40 3.29 11.54
CA GLY A 34 8.07 3.86 11.34
C GLY A 34 7.35 3.27 10.14
N VAL A 35 6.04 3.18 10.22
CA VAL A 35 5.18 2.58 9.19
C VAL A 35 4.61 3.66 8.28
N PHE A 36 4.75 3.46 6.99
CA PHE A 36 4.08 4.25 5.97
C PHE A 36 2.98 3.42 5.31
N MET A 37 1.79 3.98 5.24
CA MET A 37 0.64 3.35 4.60
C MET A 37 -0.01 4.33 3.66
N THR A 38 -0.45 3.84 2.50
CA THR A 38 -1.19 4.65 1.55
C THR A 38 -2.23 3.82 0.79
N TYR A 39 -3.27 4.49 0.34
CA TYR A 39 -4.31 3.91 -0.52
C TYR A 39 -4.21 4.48 -1.92
N VAL A 40 -4.29 3.61 -2.91
CA VAL A 40 -4.37 4.00 -4.31
C VAL A 40 -5.48 3.22 -5.00
N ALA A 41 -6.13 3.85 -5.96
CA ALA A 41 -7.33 3.28 -6.59
C ALA A 41 -7.02 2.49 -7.86
N THR A 42 -5.93 2.79 -8.55
CA THR A 42 -5.63 2.21 -9.86
C THR A 42 -4.33 1.45 -9.87
N VAL A 43 -4.21 0.50 -10.80
CA VAL A 43 -2.99 -0.29 -10.97
C VAL A 43 -1.78 0.59 -11.36
N PRO A 44 -1.90 1.56 -12.28
CA PRO A 44 -0.76 2.45 -12.55
C PRO A 44 -0.28 3.22 -11.33
N GLN A 45 -1.18 3.69 -10.47
CA GLN A 45 -0.82 4.36 -9.22
C GLN A 45 -0.10 3.39 -8.28
N LEU A 46 -0.61 2.17 -8.16
CA LEU A 46 0.01 1.12 -7.36
C LEU A 46 1.45 0.88 -7.80
N MET A 47 1.67 0.74 -9.10
CA MET A 47 3.00 0.51 -9.67
C MET A 47 3.94 1.67 -9.37
N LYS A 48 3.48 2.91 -9.54
CA LYS A 48 4.29 4.09 -9.29
C LYS A 48 4.74 4.21 -7.83
N VAL A 49 3.82 3.96 -6.90
CA VAL A 49 4.15 4.02 -5.47
C VAL A 49 5.13 2.92 -5.09
N MET A 50 4.88 1.68 -5.54
CA MET A 50 5.76 0.55 -5.24
C MET A 50 7.17 0.78 -5.77
N GLU A 51 7.29 1.22 -7.01
CA GLU A 51 8.60 1.50 -7.62
C GLU A 51 9.29 2.70 -6.95
N GLY A 52 8.53 3.75 -6.63
CA GLY A 52 9.08 4.92 -5.94
C GLY A 52 9.65 4.57 -4.56
N ILE A 53 8.97 3.71 -3.82
CA ILE A 53 9.45 3.22 -2.53
C ILE A 53 10.78 2.45 -2.70
N ARG A 54 10.86 1.60 -3.70
CA ARG A 54 12.07 0.82 -3.98
C ARG A 54 13.25 1.69 -4.39
N GLU A 55 13.00 2.71 -5.20
CA GLU A 55 14.04 3.62 -5.69
C GLU A 55 14.73 4.41 -4.59
N LEU A 56 14.02 4.77 -3.54
CA LEU A 56 14.59 5.53 -2.42
C LEU A 56 15.53 4.70 -1.57
N LYS A 57 15.43 3.37 -1.59
CA LYS A 57 16.30 2.43 -0.86
C LYS A 57 16.39 2.69 0.65
N CYS A 58 15.39 3.37 1.20
CA CYS A 58 15.33 3.66 2.64
C CYS A 58 14.10 3.05 3.31
N PHE A 59 13.37 2.20 2.61
CA PHE A 59 12.21 1.48 3.11
C PHE A 59 12.37 -0.03 2.95
N THR A 60 11.64 -0.80 3.74
CA THR A 60 11.54 -2.24 3.52
C THR A 60 10.83 -2.52 2.20
N GLU A 61 10.94 -3.74 1.70
CA GLU A 61 10.20 -4.12 0.50
C GLU A 61 8.71 -3.85 0.73
N PRO A 62 8.09 -2.98 -0.10
CA PRO A 62 6.69 -2.63 0.11
C PRO A 62 5.77 -3.82 -0.16
N LYS A 63 4.69 -3.88 0.60
CA LYS A 63 3.63 -4.86 0.41
C LYS A 63 2.36 -4.17 -0.01
N ALA A 64 1.63 -4.79 -0.90
CA ALA A 64 0.37 -4.29 -1.39
C ALA A 64 -0.69 -5.39 -1.30
N TRP A 65 -1.88 -4.99 -0.90
CA TRP A 65 -3.02 -5.90 -0.91
C TRP A 65 -4.33 -5.15 -1.14
N GLU A 66 -5.35 -5.91 -1.45
CA GLU A 66 -6.73 -5.42 -1.49
C GLU A 66 -7.62 -6.35 -0.67
N SER A 67 -8.72 -5.82 -0.17
CA SER A 67 -9.70 -6.60 0.55
C SER A 67 -10.97 -6.71 -0.27
N LEU A 68 -11.55 -7.91 -0.32
CA LEU A 68 -12.79 -8.18 -1.01
C LEU A 68 -13.81 -8.70 -0.01
N VAL A 69 -15.02 -8.14 -0.06
CA VAL A 69 -16.14 -8.60 0.73
C VAL A 69 -17.21 -9.10 -0.21
N ARG A 70 -17.62 -10.34 -0.05
CA ARG A 70 -18.69 -10.94 -0.84
C ARG A 70 -19.90 -11.18 0.02
N GLU A 71 -20.98 -10.51 -0.31
CA GLU A 71 -22.25 -10.71 0.36
C GLU A 71 -23.00 -11.91 -0.20
N TRP A 72 -23.75 -12.57 0.65
CA TRP A 72 -24.60 -13.69 0.27
C TRP A 72 -26.05 -13.36 0.57
N LYS A 73 -26.92 -13.76 -0.34
CA LYS A 73 -28.35 -13.80 -0.10
C LYS A 73 -28.66 -15.12 0.60
N VAL A 74 -29.25 -15.04 1.78
CA VAL A 74 -29.66 -16.23 2.54
C VAL A 74 -31.15 -16.17 2.78
N GLU A 75 -31.90 -16.88 1.96
CA GLU A 75 -33.34 -16.87 1.98
C GLU A 75 -33.86 -18.25 1.58
N GLY A 76 -34.23 -19.09 2.59
CA GLY A 76 -34.70 -20.46 2.36
C GLY A 76 -33.73 -21.26 1.49
N LEU A 77 -34.25 -21.85 0.41
CA LEU A 77 -33.43 -22.62 -0.54
C LEU A 77 -32.71 -21.75 -1.54
N ALA A 78 -32.96 -20.44 -1.57
CA ALA A 78 -32.31 -19.51 -2.45
C ALA A 78 -31.04 -18.89 -1.83
N THR A 79 -30.20 -19.74 -1.27
CA THR A 79 -28.91 -19.30 -0.67
C THR A 79 -27.84 -19.29 -1.75
N ARG A 80 -27.31 -18.10 -2.03
CA ARG A 80 -26.33 -17.88 -3.07
C ARG A 80 -25.56 -16.58 -2.84
N PRO A 81 -24.37 -16.41 -3.47
CA PRO A 81 -23.71 -15.11 -3.47
C PRO A 81 -24.57 -14.05 -4.14
N GLU A 82 -24.51 -12.83 -3.65
CA GLU A 82 -25.13 -11.70 -4.33
C GLU A 82 -24.54 -11.55 -5.74
N HIS A 83 -25.42 -11.21 -6.71
CA HIS A 83 -24.98 -11.02 -8.10
C HIS A 83 -24.08 -9.81 -8.29
N ARG A 84 -24.34 -8.76 -7.51
CA ARG A 84 -23.55 -7.53 -7.57
C ARG A 84 -22.58 -7.47 -6.42
N MET A 85 -21.33 -7.14 -6.76
CA MET A 85 -20.26 -7.06 -5.81
C MET A 85 -19.31 -5.93 -6.23
N ASN A 86 -18.94 -5.09 -5.27
CA ASN A 86 -17.83 -4.15 -5.48
C ASN A 86 -16.53 -4.94 -5.31
N ALA A 87 -15.99 -5.40 -6.42
CA ALA A 87 -14.83 -6.28 -6.40
C ALA A 87 -13.52 -5.54 -6.14
N HIS A 88 -13.50 -4.23 -6.43
CA HIS A 88 -12.31 -3.42 -6.25
C HIS A 88 -12.69 -2.01 -5.84
N THR A 89 -12.07 -1.51 -4.78
CA THR A 89 -12.20 -0.12 -4.33
C THR A 89 -10.86 0.58 -4.28
N ALA A 90 -9.87 -0.04 -3.66
CA ALA A 90 -8.53 0.53 -3.55
C ALA A 90 -7.53 -0.55 -3.16
N PHE A 91 -6.26 -0.26 -3.40
CA PHE A 91 -5.14 -1.05 -2.89
C PHE A 91 -4.57 -0.37 -1.66
N LEU A 92 -4.19 -1.17 -0.67
CA LEU A 92 -3.43 -0.72 0.48
C LEU A 92 -1.96 -1.08 0.27
N ILE A 93 -1.09 -0.10 0.41
CA ILE A 93 0.36 -0.30 0.35
C ILE A 93 0.94 0.05 1.71
N TRP A 94 1.87 -0.76 2.20
CA TRP A 94 2.59 -0.42 3.41
C TRP A 94 4.04 -0.84 3.34
N THR A 95 4.87 -0.11 4.08
CA THR A 95 6.29 -0.37 4.22
C THR A 95 6.79 0.23 5.52
N ARG A 96 8.02 -0.07 5.90
CA ARG A 96 8.66 0.53 7.08
C ARG A 96 9.92 1.27 6.67
N ARG A 97 10.19 2.39 7.35
CA ARG A 97 11.44 3.11 7.16
C ARG A 97 12.58 2.33 7.79
N LEU A 98 13.65 2.17 7.03
CA LEU A 98 14.90 1.59 7.52
C LEU A 98 15.71 2.65 8.27
N ALA A 99 16.58 2.20 9.15
CA ALA A 99 17.55 3.09 9.81
C ALA A 99 18.50 3.70 8.77
N ASP A 100 19.04 4.87 9.08
CA ASP A 100 20.00 5.53 8.21
C ASP A 100 21.21 4.62 7.97
N GLY A 101 21.63 4.55 6.70
CA GLY A 101 22.75 3.71 6.29
C GLY A 101 22.41 2.24 6.06
N VAL A 102 21.18 1.80 6.34
CA VAL A 102 20.73 0.44 6.06
C VAL A 102 20.09 0.41 4.68
N THR A 103 20.50 -0.56 3.86
CA THR A 103 19.90 -0.79 2.54
C THR A 103 19.01 -2.03 2.57
N PRO A 104 17.86 -1.99 1.86
CA PRO A 104 16.99 -3.16 1.81
C PRO A 104 17.64 -4.30 1.01
N PRO A 105 17.37 -5.55 1.37
CA PRO A 105 17.83 -6.68 0.57
C PRO A 105 17.17 -6.62 -0.81
N ARG A 106 17.89 -7.10 -1.82
CA ARG A 106 17.32 -7.20 -3.17
C ARG A 106 16.21 -8.24 -3.15
N PRO A 107 15.07 -7.96 -3.82
CA PRO A 107 14.04 -8.98 -4.00
C PRO A 107 14.64 -10.19 -4.72
N GLN A 108 14.38 -11.38 -4.18
CA GLN A 108 14.80 -12.60 -4.85
C GLN A 108 13.94 -12.81 -6.08
N ARG A 109 14.57 -12.81 -7.25
CA ARG A 109 13.90 -13.24 -8.47
C ARG A 109 13.76 -14.74 -8.43
N ARG A 110 12.53 -15.22 -8.68
CA ARG A 110 12.36 -16.65 -8.91
C ARG A 110 13.20 -17.07 -10.10
N ALA A 111 13.98 -18.11 -9.92
CA ALA A 111 14.71 -18.70 -11.03
C ALA A 111 13.70 -19.14 -12.12
N ARG A 112 13.93 -18.71 -13.36
CA ARG A 112 13.15 -19.22 -14.48
C ARG A 112 13.49 -20.69 -14.68
N LYS A 113 12.45 -21.49 -14.64
CA LYS A 113 12.58 -22.89 -15.06
C LYS A 113 12.63 -22.98 -16.56
#